data_856e600bc350d70a494f87bae02c0257
#
_entry.id   856e600bc350d70a494f87bae02c0257
#
_cell.length_a   1.000
_cell.length_b   1.000
_cell.length_c   1.000
_cell.angle_alpha   90.00
_cell.angle_beta   90.00
_cell.angle_gamma   90.00
#
_symmetry.space_group_name_H-M   'P 1'
#
loop_
_entity.id
_entity.type
_entity.pdbx_description
1 polymer ?
#
loop_
_entity_poly.entity_id
_entity_poly.type
_entity_poly.pdbx_seq_one_letter_code
_entity_poly.pdbx_strand_id
1 'polypeptide(L)'
;MLYKKNGAPKLDDQLFRAPTAEYRGTPFWAWNCKLEREELEWQLEVFKKMGFGGGHMHVRSGMATNYLSDEYMALIKACVEKAKSEDMLAWLYDEDRWPSGAAGGIVTKDKRFAAKNILLTRLPYGAEGFSGSRPYHYSASGTLPGNRLNFLYLFFL
;
A
#
# COMPACT_ATOMS: atom_id res chain seq x y z
N MET A 1 -13.68 -6.47 17.69
CA MET A 1 -14.05 -5.05 17.53
C MET A 1 -12.92 -4.23 18.14
N LEU A 2 -12.29 -3.36 17.41
CA LEU A 2 -11.09 -2.62 17.84
C LEU A 2 -11.41 -1.51 18.87
N TYR A 3 -12.62 -1.00 18.84
CA TYR A 3 -13.12 0.02 19.75
C TYR A 3 -14.62 -0.13 19.98
N LYS A 4 -15.10 0.37 21.09
CA LYS A 4 -16.52 0.31 21.47
C LYS A 4 -17.31 1.33 20.63
N LYS A 5 -18.30 0.86 19.88
CA LYS A 5 -19.19 1.78 19.16
C LYS A 5 -20.04 2.56 20.15
N ASN A 6 -20.17 3.85 19.92
CA ASN A 6 -21.14 4.66 20.63
C ASN A 6 -22.54 4.28 20.13
N GLY A 7 -23.36 3.74 21.02
CA GLY A 7 -24.76 3.38 20.76
C GLY A 7 -25.76 4.36 21.39
N ALA A 8 -25.30 5.51 21.86
CA ALA A 8 -26.19 6.51 22.46
C ALA A 8 -27.20 7.06 21.45
N PRO A 9 -28.49 7.16 21.81
CA PRO A 9 -29.52 7.66 20.88
C PRO A 9 -29.47 9.18 20.66
N LYS A 10 -28.64 9.89 21.42
CA LYS A 10 -28.41 11.33 21.31
C LYS A 10 -26.92 11.62 21.18
N LEU A 11 -26.62 12.77 20.57
CA LEU A 11 -25.25 13.31 20.56
C LEU A 11 -24.76 13.52 22.00
N ASP A 12 -23.59 12.99 22.28
CA ASP A 12 -22.88 13.22 23.53
C ASP A 12 -22.04 14.51 23.40
N ASP A 13 -22.42 15.53 24.15
CA ASP A 13 -21.80 16.86 24.07
C ASP A 13 -20.33 16.84 24.51
N GLN A 14 -19.97 15.99 25.48
CA GLN A 14 -18.60 15.84 25.95
C GLN A 14 -17.75 15.12 24.88
N LEU A 15 -18.26 14.04 24.31
CA LEU A 15 -17.60 13.32 23.23
C LEU A 15 -17.46 14.17 21.96
N PHE A 16 -18.44 15.03 21.68
CA PHE A 16 -18.36 15.97 20.56
C PHE A 16 -17.25 17.02 20.75
N ARG A 17 -17.11 17.57 21.97
CA ARG A 17 -16.10 18.58 22.30
C ARG A 17 -14.69 18.00 22.44
N ALA A 18 -14.57 16.76 22.92
CA ALA A 18 -13.32 16.05 23.16
C ALA A 18 -13.41 14.61 22.59
N PRO A 19 -13.40 14.47 21.25
CA PRO A 19 -13.57 13.16 20.63
C PRO A 19 -12.41 12.23 20.97
N THR A 20 -12.74 10.97 21.25
CA THR A 20 -11.77 9.90 21.40
C THR A 20 -11.17 9.50 20.05
N ALA A 21 -10.11 8.70 20.05
CA ALA A 21 -9.30 8.40 18.86
C ALA A 21 -10.12 7.89 17.66
N GLU A 22 -11.16 7.07 17.91
CA GLU A 22 -12.02 6.49 16.88
C GLU A 22 -12.88 7.51 16.11
N TYR A 23 -13.03 8.73 16.63
CA TYR A 23 -13.77 9.83 15.99
C TYR A 23 -12.86 10.88 15.37
N ARG A 24 -11.56 10.73 15.48
CA ARG A 24 -10.58 11.64 14.89
C ARG A 24 -10.08 11.13 13.55
N GLY A 25 -9.63 12.03 12.70
CA GLY A 25 -8.98 11.67 11.45
C GLY A 25 -7.73 10.82 11.66
N THR A 26 -7.41 9.98 10.67
CA THR A 26 -6.23 9.11 10.68
C THR A 26 -5.49 9.28 9.37
N PRO A 27 -4.24 9.79 9.39
CA PRO A 27 -3.48 9.99 8.16
C PRO A 27 -3.05 8.66 7.55
N PHE A 28 -2.94 8.67 6.24
CA PHE A 28 -2.25 7.65 5.47
C PHE A 28 -0.74 7.84 5.66
N TRP A 29 -0.14 7.02 6.51
CA TRP A 29 1.24 7.18 6.96
C TRP A 29 2.19 6.41 6.03
N ALA A 30 2.74 7.14 5.06
CA ALA A 30 3.56 6.57 4.02
C ALA A 30 4.99 6.24 4.50
N TRP A 31 5.32 4.96 4.58
CA TRP A 31 6.64 4.45 4.90
C TRP A 31 7.46 4.29 3.61
N ASN A 32 8.31 5.25 3.31
CA ASN A 32 9.01 5.39 2.04
C ASN A 32 10.52 5.61 2.17
N CYS A 33 11.11 5.23 3.31
CA CYS A 33 12.55 5.32 3.59
C CYS A 33 13.02 4.10 4.38
N LYS A 34 14.26 4.12 4.86
CA LYS A 34 14.69 3.23 5.95
C LYS A 34 13.90 3.62 7.19
N LEU A 35 13.27 2.62 7.82
CA LEU A 35 12.47 2.84 9.01
C LEU A 35 13.38 2.81 10.25
N GLU A 36 13.24 3.84 11.09
CA GLU A 36 13.94 3.94 12.36
C GLU A 36 12.90 4.08 13.48
N ARG A 37 13.06 3.30 14.55
CA ARG A 37 12.07 3.20 15.63
C ARG A 37 11.76 4.55 16.26
N GLU A 38 12.81 5.28 16.62
CA GLU A 38 12.70 6.57 17.31
C GLU A 38 11.96 7.60 16.45
N GLU A 39 12.23 7.59 15.15
CA GLU A 39 11.55 8.47 14.20
C GLU A 39 10.06 8.13 14.07
N LEU A 40 9.71 6.85 13.99
CA LEU A 40 8.33 6.41 13.91
C LEU A 40 7.54 6.74 15.20
N GLU A 41 8.13 6.52 16.36
CA GLU A 41 7.52 6.85 17.65
C GLU A 41 7.31 8.37 17.79
N TRP A 42 8.30 9.18 17.37
CA TRP A 42 8.18 10.65 17.33
C TRP A 42 7.07 11.11 16.37
N GLN A 43 6.96 10.53 15.19
CA GLN A 43 5.89 10.87 14.24
C GLN A 43 4.50 10.59 14.82
N LEU A 44 4.33 9.52 15.59
CA LEU A 44 3.06 9.25 16.31
C LEU A 44 2.76 10.34 17.35
N GLU A 45 3.76 10.83 18.06
CA GLU A 45 3.57 11.96 18.98
C GLU A 45 3.15 13.23 18.23
N VAL A 46 3.73 13.47 17.06
CA VAL A 46 3.34 14.58 16.18
C VAL A 46 1.88 14.40 15.72
N PHE A 47 1.46 13.21 15.33
CA PHE A 47 0.06 12.93 14.96
C PHE A 47 -0.89 13.25 16.11
N LYS A 48 -0.55 12.84 17.33
CA LYS A 48 -1.33 13.18 18.53
C LYS A 48 -1.44 14.70 18.72
N LYS A 49 -0.32 15.42 18.65
CA LYS A 49 -0.29 16.90 18.75
C LYS A 49 -1.11 17.59 17.69
N MET A 50 -1.20 17.02 16.49
CA MET A 50 -2.04 17.49 15.39
C MET A 50 -3.53 17.15 15.57
N GLY A 51 -3.88 16.36 16.58
CA GLY A 51 -5.27 15.97 16.87
C GLY A 51 -5.73 14.72 16.12
N PHE A 52 -4.84 13.98 15.46
CA PHE A 52 -5.20 12.70 14.82
C PHE A 52 -5.47 11.60 15.86
N GLY A 53 -6.36 10.67 15.48
CA GLY A 53 -6.72 9.51 16.29
C GLY A 53 -5.79 8.31 16.10
N GLY A 54 -4.86 8.38 15.17
CA GLY A 54 -3.91 7.30 14.86
C GLY A 54 -3.30 7.45 13.49
N GLY A 55 -2.74 6.38 12.95
CA GLY A 55 -2.15 6.37 11.61
C GLY A 55 -2.27 5.02 10.92
N HIS A 56 -2.36 5.04 9.59
CA HIS A 56 -2.33 3.85 8.75
C HIS A 56 -0.89 3.61 8.28
N MET A 57 -0.21 2.63 8.90
CA MET A 57 1.14 2.20 8.51
C MET A 57 1.10 1.58 7.11
N HIS A 58 1.62 2.29 6.13
CA HIS A 58 1.54 1.88 4.73
C HIS A 58 2.89 1.92 4.05
N VAL A 59 3.31 0.78 3.52
CA VAL A 59 4.53 0.65 2.75
C VAL A 59 4.38 1.33 1.39
N ARG A 60 5.33 2.22 1.07
CA ARG A 60 5.37 2.94 -0.21
C ARG A 60 6.69 2.72 -0.94
N SER A 61 6.70 3.13 -2.20
CA SER A 61 7.93 3.12 -3.00
C SER A 61 9.01 3.92 -2.30
N GLY A 62 10.20 3.33 -2.17
CA GLY A 62 11.32 3.91 -1.44
C GLY A 62 11.57 3.31 -0.06
N MET A 63 10.67 2.49 0.50
CA MET A 63 10.95 1.79 1.75
C MET A 63 12.19 0.90 1.58
N ALA A 64 13.19 1.11 2.42
CA ALA A 64 14.45 0.38 2.41
C ALA A 64 14.51 -0.74 3.47
N THR A 65 13.58 -0.75 4.44
CA THR A 65 13.41 -1.87 5.37
C THR A 65 12.72 -3.03 4.65
N ASN A 66 13.23 -4.23 4.76
CA ASN A 66 12.68 -5.38 4.06
C ASN A 66 11.26 -5.70 4.53
N TYR A 67 10.31 -5.72 3.60
CA TYR A 67 8.92 -6.03 3.87
C TYR A 67 8.76 -7.42 4.46
N LEU A 68 7.94 -7.55 5.51
CA LEU A 68 7.69 -8.79 6.28
C LEU A 68 8.93 -9.41 6.93
N SER A 69 10.05 -8.69 7.04
CA SER A 69 11.19 -9.13 7.84
C SER A 69 10.90 -9.01 9.34
N ASP A 70 11.70 -9.69 10.18
CA ASP A 70 11.61 -9.57 11.63
C ASP A 70 11.80 -8.12 12.09
N GLU A 71 12.72 -7.37 11.47
CA GLU A 71 12.92 -5.94 11.70
C GLU A 71 11.63 -5.15 11.42
N TYR A 72 11.00 -5.38 10.26
CA TYR A 72 9.75 -4.72 9.90
C TYR A 72 8.63 -5.02 10.89
N MET A 73 8.47 -6.29 11.28
CA MET A 73 7.45 -6.71 12.25
C MET A 73 7.70 -6.13 13.64
N ALA A 74 8.96 -6.02 14.06
CA ALA A 74 9.33 -5.38 15.32
C ALA A 74 8.96 -3.88 15.32
N LEU A 75 9.17 -3.17 14.21
CA LEU A 75 8.79 -1.77 14.07
C LEU A 75 7.27 -1.57 14.08
N ILE A 76 6.51 -2.44 13.42
CA ILE A 76 5.04 -2.43 13.53
C ILE A 76 4.61 -2.59 14.98
N LYS A 77 5.18 -3.57 15.69
CA LYS A 77 4.87 -3.82 17.10
C LYS A 77 5.18 -2.58 17.95
N ALA A 78 6.33 -1.95 17.75
CA ALA A 78 6.70 -0.73 18.47
C ALA A 78 5.70 0.41 18.20
N CYS A 79 5.29 0.62 16.95
CA CYS A 79 4.27 1.62 16.59
C CYS A 79 2.91 1.33 17.25
N VAL A 80 2.49 0.07 17.30
CA VAL A 80 1.24 -0.33 17.96
C VAL A 80 1.31 -0.07 19.47
N GLU A 81 2.41 -0.43 20.11
CA GLU A 81 2.63 -0.20 21.55
C GLU A 81 2.68 1.31 21.87
N LYS A 82 3.39 2.09 21.05
CA LYS A 82 3.44 3.55 21.19
C LYS A 82 2.07 4.18 20.99
N ALA A 83 1.34 3.84 19.94
CA ALA A 83 -0.01 4.35 19.70
C ALA A 83 -0.93 4.04 20.89
N LYS A 84 -0.87 2.82 21.43
CA LYS A 84 -1.65 2.42 22.62
C LYS A 84 -1.29 3.25 23.84
N SER A 85 -0.01 3.54 24.09
CA SER A 85 0.42 4.38 25.21
C SER A 85 -0.03 5.83 25.11
N GLU A 86 -0.35 6.27 23.89
CA GLU A 86 -0.83 7.62 23.57
C GLU A 86 -2.36 7.71 23.40
N ASP A 87 -3.11 6.65 23.74
CA ASP A 87 -4.55 6.55 23.50
C ASP A 87 -4.93 6.78 22.04
N MET A 88 -4.11 6.27 21.12
CA MET A 88 -4.30 6.34 19.69
C MET A 88 -4.56 4.95 19.11
N LEU A 89 -5.14 4.91 17.91
CA LEU A 89 -5.35 3.69 17.13
C LEU A 89 -4.22 3.51 16.10
N ALA A 90 -3.90 2.28 15.80
CA ALA A 90 -2.94 1.93 14.76
C ALA A 90 -3.61 0.97 13.77
N TRP A 91 -3.48 1.27 12.48
CA TRP A 91 -3.93 0.39 11.41
C TRP A 91 -2.74 -0.04 10.57
N LEU A 92 -2.74 -1.30 10.22
CA LEU A 92 -1.79 -1.85 9.27
C LEU A 92 -2.46 -1.96 7.90
N TYR A 93 -1.82 -1.36 6.90
CA TYR A 93 -2.19 -1.55 5.52
C TYR A 93 -1.44 -2.78 4.99
N ASP A 94 -2.15 -3.73 4.39
CA ASP A 94 -1.65 -5.08 4.08
C ASP A 94 -0.85 -5.19 2.78
N GLU A 95 -0.31 -4.10 2.28
CA GLU A 95 0.41 -4.08 1.01
C GLU A 95 1.89 -3.71 1.15
N ASP A 96 2.72 -4.33 0.31
CA ASP A 96 4.02 -3.80 -0.04
C ASP A 96 3.90 -3.05 -1.36
N ARG A 97 3.61 -1.77 -1.29
CA ARG A 97 3.40 -0.91 -2.45
C ARG A 97 2.14 -1.29 -3.24
N TRP A 98 1.70 -0.42 -4.09
CA TRP A 98 0.59 -0.67 -5.00
C TRP A 98 1.10 -1.18 -6.37
N PRO A 99 0.41 -2.12 -7.01
CA PRO A 99 -0.85 -2.79 -6.67
C PRO A 99 -0.70 -3.99 -5.73
N SER A 100 -1.82 -4.38 -5.07
CA SER A 100 -1.91 -5.50 -4.14
C SER A 100 -1.56 -6.86 -4.72
N GLY A 101 -1.26 -7.82 -3.84
CA GLY A 101 -1.16 -9.25 -4.16
C GLY A 101 0.26 -9.77 -4.36
N ALA A 102 1.26 -8.90 -4.50
CA ALA A 102 2.65 -9.33 -4.68
C ALA A 102 3.34 -9.73 -3.36
N ALA A 103 2.89 -9.16 -2.23
CA ALA A 103 3.50 -9.32 -0.90
C ALA A 103 5.02 -9.12 -0.93
N GLY A 104 5.48 -7.97 -1.45
CA GLY A 104 6.91 -7.70 -1.63
C GLY A 104 7.60 -8.57 -2.66
N GLY A 105 6.85 -9.20 -3.56
CA GLY A 105 7.36 -10.16 -4.53
C GLY A 105 7.42 -11.61 -4.01
N ILE A 106 7.10 -11.86 -2.74
CA ILE A 106 7.15 -13.20 -2.14
C ILE A 106 6.19 -14.16 -2.89
N VAL A 107 4.95 -13.73 -3.12
CA VAL A 107 3.94 -14.54 -3.82
C VAL A 107 4.28 -14.66 -5.31
N THR A 108 4.63 -13.55 -5.95
CA THR A 108 4.88 -13.50 -7.40
C THR A 108 6.25 -14.04 -7.82
N LYS A 109 7.13 -14.38 -6.87
CA LYS A 109 8.36 -15.13 -7.13
C LYS A 109 8.06 -16.49 -7.77
N ASP A 110 6.96 -17.12 -7.39
CA ASP A 110 6.44 -18.27 -8.10
C ASP A 110 5.67 -17.78 -9.34
N LYS A 111 6.18 -18.14 -10.53
CA LYS A 111 5.59 -17.73 -11.81
C LYS A 111 4.13 -18.15 -12.01
N ARG A 112 3.64 -19.15 -11.26
CA ARG A 112 2.23 -19.55 -11.30
C ARG A 112 1.31 -18.46 -10.77
N PHE A 113 1.80 -17.63 -9.86
CA PHE A 113 1.05 -16.54 -9.21
C PHE A 113 1.44 -15.15 -9.75
N ALA A 114 2.38 -15.08 -10.69
CA ALA A 114 2.72 -13.83 -11.35
C ALA A 114 1.56 -13.34 -12.23
N ALA A 115 1.39 -12.02 -12.30
CA ALA A 115 0.44 -11.43 -13.24
C ALA A 115 0.81 -11.82 -14.67
N LYS A 116 -0.18 -12.22 -15.45
CA LYS A 116 -0.02 -12.54 -16.87
C LYS A 116 -0.67 -11.46 -17.70
N ASN A 117 0.04 -10.97 -18.67
CA ASN A 117 -0.44 -9.97 -19.60
C ASN A 117 -0.65 -10.58 -20.98
N ILE A 118 -1.68 -10.13 -21.67
CA ILE A 118 -1.87 -10.43 -23.08
C ILE A 118 -1.19 -9.31 -23.86
N LEU A 119 -0.20 -9.68 -24.66
CA LEU A 119 0.50 -8.75 -25.52
C LEU A 119 0.01 -8.92 -26.97
N LEU A 120 -0.56 -7.85 -27.52
CA LEU A 120 -0.92 -7.77 -28.93
C LEU A 120 0.25 -7.13 -29.68
N THR A 121 0.86 -7.87 -30.61
CA THR A 121 2.01 -7.39 -31.36
C THR A 121 1.96 -7.87 -32.82
N ARG A 122 2.61 -7.14 -33.68
CA ARG A 122 2.84 -7.56 -35.08
C ARG A 122 4.07 -8.44 -35.24
N LEU A 123 4.91 -8.52 -34.20
CA LEU A 123 6.11 -9.35 -34.20
C LEU A 123 5.79 -10.72 -33.61
N PRO A 124 6.22 -11.83 -34.23
CA PRO A 124 6.10 -13.13 -33.63
C PRO A 124 6.95 -13.21 -32.35
N TYR A 125 6.57 -14.13 -31.45
CA TYR A 125 7.33 -14.36 -30.25
C TYR A 125 8.77 -14.78 -30.57
N GLY A 126 9.75 -14.12 -29.92
CA GLY A 126 11.16 -14.37 -30.16
C GLY A 126 11.77 -13.67 -31.36
N ALA A 127 11.01 -12.85 -32.12
CA ALA A 127 11.57 -12.03 -33.18
C ALA A 127 12.50 -10.95 -32.60
N GLU A 128 13.49 -10.55 -33.41
CA GLU A 128 14.37 -9.43 -33.06
C GLU A 128 13.54 -8.17 -32.80
N GLY A 129 13.82 -7.49 -31.68
CA GLY A 129 13.01 -6.35 -31.20
C GLY A 129 11.80 -6.73 -30.34
N PHE A 130 11.50 -8.03 -30.16
CA PHE A 130 10.49 -8.48 -29.20
C PHE A 130 11.09 -8.52 -27.80
N SER A 131 10.74 -7.57 -26.94
CA SER A 131 11.14 -7.55 -25.54
C SER A 131 9.96 -7.91 -24.66
N GLY A 132 9.85 -9.18 -24.31
CA GLY A 132 8.84 -9.68 -23.35
C GLY A 132 9.11 -9.27 -21.90
N SER A 133 10.20 -8.55 -21.61
CA SER A 133 10.63 -8.20 -20.27
C SER A 133 10.19 -6.82 -19.76
N ARG A 134 9.55 -6.01 -20.60
CA ARG A 134 9.02 -4.71 -20.18
C ARG A 134 7.52 -4.76 -20.02
N PRO A 135 6.97 -4.48 -18.83
CA PRO A 135 5.54 -4.22 -18.70
C PRO A 135 5.25 -2.94 -19.47
N TYR A 136 4.66 -3.06 -20.65
CA TYR A 136 4.10 -1.91 -21.32
C TYR A 136 2.87 -1.47 -20.54
N HIS A 137 2.96 -0.33 -19.86
CA HIS A 137 1.78 0.39 -19.43
C HIS A 137 1.08 0.89 -20.69
N TYR A 138 0.04 0.21 -21.09
CA TYR A 138 -0.83 0.69 -22.15
C TYR A 138 -1.66 1.85 -21.58
N SER A 139 -1.32 3.08 -21.95
CA SER A 139 -2.27 4.18 -21.84
C SER A 139 -3.23 4.05 -22.99
N ALA A 140 -4.51 3.91 -22.70
CA ALA A 140 -5.58 3.76 -23.69
C ALA A 140 -5.81 5.00 -24.58
N SER A 141 -4.91 5.96 -24.60
CA SER A 141 -4.99 7.22 -25.35
C SER A 141 -4.14 7.27 -26.61
N GLY A 142 -3.49 6.18 -27.00
CA GLY A 142 -2.69 6.12 -28.22
C GLY A 142 -3.54 5.71 -29.42
N THR A 143 -3.95 6.66 -30.25
CA THR A 143 -4.42 6.41 -31.62
C THR A 143 -3.35 5.67 -32.36
N LEU A 144 -3.62 4.42 -32.73
CA LEU A 144 -2.74 3.65 -33.62
C LEU A 144 -2.74 4.32 -35.01
N PRO A 145 -1.57 4.65 -35.60
CA PRO A 145 -1.51 5.13 -36.98
C PRO A 145 -2.09 4.05 -37.87
N GLY A 146 -3.03 4.45 -38.72
CA GLY A 146 -3.77 3.58 -39.61
C GLY A 146 -2.89 2.81 -40.56
N ASN A 147 -2.62 1.55 -40.24
CA ASN A 147 -2.25 0.54 -41.22
C ASN A 147 -2.80 -0.81 -40.76
N ARG A 148 -3.43 -1.51 -41.70
CA ARG A 148 -4.13 -2.79 -41.47
C ARG A 148 -3.28 -3.80 -40.74
N LEU A 149 -3.80 -4.31 -39.60
CA LEU A 149 -3.26 -5.48 -38.91
C LEU A 149 -3.40 -6.71 -39.83
N ASN A 150 -2.34 -7.15 -40.45
CA ASN A 150 -2.37 -8.36 -41.26
C ASN A 150 -2.31 -9.65 -40.44
N PHE A 151 -1.75 -9.60 -39.20
CA PHE A 151 -1.70 -10.72 -38.27
C PHE A 151 -1.75 -10.22 -36.82
N LEU A 152 -2.49 -10.92 -36.00
CA LEU A 152 -2.60 -10.71 -34.55
C LEU A 152 -1.95 -11.91 -33.84
N TYR A 153 -0.88 -11.66 -33.09
CA TYR A 153 -0.29 -12.66 -32.22
C TYR A 153 -0.72 -12.40 -30.78
N LEU A 154 -1.27 -13.44 -30.16
CA LEU A 154 -1.72 -13.40 -28.77
C LEU A 154 -0.73 -14.22 -27.93
N PHE A 155 -0.06 -13.56 -26.98
CA PHE A 155 0.85 -14.23 -26.06
C PHE A 155 0.38 -14.07 -24.63
N PHE A 156 0.39 -15.18 -23.88
CA PHE A 156 0.25 -15.18 -22.45
C PHE A 156 1.66 -15.23 -21.84
N LEU A 157 2.07 -14.16 -21.17
CA LEU A 157 3.35 -14.06 -20.49
C LEU A 157 3.16 -14.22 -18.98
#